data_7591c8639960acc464a2be46a211ceb1
#
_entry.id   7591c8639960acc464a2be46a211ceb1
#
_cell.length_a   1.000
_cell.length_b   1.000
_cell.length_c   1.000
_cell.angle_alpha   90.00
_cell.angle_beta   90.00
_cell.angle_gamma   90.00
#
_symmetry.space_group_name_H-M   'P 1'
#
loop_
_entity.id
_entity.type
_entity.pdbx_description
1 polymer ?
#
loop_
_entity_poly.entity_id
_entity_poly.type
_entity_poly.pdbx_seq_one_letter_code
_entity_poly.pdbx_strand_id
1 'polypeptide(L)'
;MKFRVRVVLYEEEMKEFKPMEKLRSILLLFAGFLLCGYVGAQDQKKKGIEFSCMLWSGPLPEKIYYQDGEDYREVIPFTSSRSLPHQLEKSTQFRLFTMSEVEGEDEEPVYTLVGQTALLPGVQRILFILFPTEDDASKALEIRIMALDDTLNGFPPGSFRFVNFSGSDLLVKFAGIIKKIPTQQITLMQSKIGKLGGLVPFMLGDNEGQKIFETRLFAQPNGREIVFIGKPKEVGGLPKVRFLPQLLPQKLPPIPKR
;
A
#
# COMPACT_ATOMS: atom_id res chain seq x y z
N MET A 1 -4.41 -38.86 -23.46
CA MET A 1 -4.71 -38.01 -24.63
C MET A 1 -3.47 -37.21 -24.98
N LYS A 2 -2.74 -37.61 -26.03
CA LYS A 2 -1.46 -36.99 -26.43
C LYS A 2 -1.74 -36.03 -27.57
N PHE A 3 -1.48 -34.74 -27.35
CA PHE A 3 -1.51 -33.74 -28.44
C PHE A 3 -0.14 -33.70 -29.13
N ARG A 4 -0.14 -34.01 -30.43
CA ARG A 4 1.00 -33.84 -31.34
C ARG A 4 0.90 -32.47 -31.98
N VAL A 5 1.90 -31.64 -31.75
CA VAL A 5 2.07 -30.36 -32.48
C VAL A 5 2.85 -30.64 -33.76
N ARG A 6 2.28 -30.29 -34.89
CA ARG A 6 2.88 -30.42 -36.23
C ARG A 6 3.53 -29.06 -36.56
N VAL A 7 4.83 -29.05 -36.66
CA VAL A 7 5.59 -27.87 -37.15
C VAL A 7 5.62 -27.99 -38.68
N VAL A 8 5.10 -26.97 -39.34
CA VAL A 8 5.21 -26.83 -40.81
C VAL A 8 6.37 -25.86 -41.08
N LEU A 9 7.42 -26.39 -41.68
CA LEU A 9 8.55 -25.60 -42.19
C LEU A 9 8.18 -25.05 -43.58
N TYR A 10 8.19 -23.77 -43.73
CA TYR A 10 8.16 -23.10 -45.04
C TYR A 10 9.59 -22.87 -45.48
N GLU A 11 10.00 -23.55 -46.56
CA GLU A 11 11.18 -23.22 -47.34
C GLU A 11 10.82 -22.06 -48.29
N GLU A 12 11.40 -20.88 -48.10
CA GLU A 12 11.38 -19.81 -49.11
C GLU A 12 12.75 -19.59 -49.69
N GLU A 13 12.73 -19.53 -51.02
CA GLU A 13 13.85 -19.45 -51.95
C GLU A 13 14.82 -18.29 -51.67
N MET A 14 16.10 -18.60 -51.60
CA MET A 14 17.19 -17.63 -51.56
C MET A 14 17.39 -17.05 -52.97
N LYS A 15 16.99 -15.79 -53.17
CA LYS A 15 17.44 -14.96 -54.29
C LYS A 15 18.76 -14.30 -53.97
N GLU A 16 19.72 -14.47 -54.88
CA GLU A 16 21.08 -13.91 -54.84
C GLU A 16 21.09 -12.42 -54.50
N PHE A 17 21.73 -12.07 -53.40
CA PHE A 17 21.98 -10.69 -53.01
C PHE A 17 23.39 -10.26 -53.42
N LYS A 18 23.49 -9.25 -54.31
CA LYS A 18 24.74 -8.55 -54.62
C LYS A 18 25.26 -7.79 -53.39
N PRO A 19 26.47 -8.06 -52.93
CA PRO A 19 26.97 -7.44 -51.72
C PRO A 19 27.79 -6.18 -51.98
N MET A 20 27.89 -5.35 -50.98
CA MET A 20 28.99 -4.49 -50.56
C MET A 20 28.80 -2.97 -50.50
N GLU A 21 27.90 -2.33 -51.19
CA GLU A 21 27.78 -0.85 -51.01
C GLU A 21 26.74 -0.41 -50.00
N LYS A 22 25.71 -1.22 -49.78
CA LYS A 22 24.68 -0.91 -48.76
C LYS A 22 25.06 -1.23 -47.34
N LEU A 23 26.07 -2.11 -47.11
CA LEU A 23 26.51 -2.51 -45.80
C LEU A 23 27.24 -1.38 -45.04
N ARG A 24 27.97 -0.53 -45.76
CA ARG A 24 28.68 0.62 -45.16
C ARG A 24 27.72 1.71 -44.64
N SER A 25 26.63 1.96 -45.35
CA SER A 25 25.63 2.95 -44.92
C SER A 25 24.80 2.49 -43.73
N ILE A 26 24.54 1.19 -43.62
CA ILE A 26 23.82 0.63 -42.47
C ILE A 26 24.71 0.60 -41.20
N LEU A 27 26.02 0.33 -41.35
CA LEU A 27 26.95 0.33 -40.21
C LEU A 27 27.14 1.73 -39.61
N LEU A 28 27.14 2.78 -40.45
CA LEU A 28 27.23 4.17 -39.99
C LEU A 28 25.94 4.63 -39.29
N LEU A 29 24.78 4.14 -39.72
CA LEU A 29 23.50 4.43 -39.03
C LEU A 29 23.42 3.73 -37.66
N PHE A 30 23.92 2.51 -37.55
CA PHE A 30 23.97 1.80 -36.25
C PHE A 30 24.97 2.39 -35.25
N ALA A 31 26.13 2.89 -35.73
CA ALA A 31 27.10 3.59 -34.90
C ALA A 31 26.55 4.92 -34.36
N GLY A 32 25.75 5.64 -35.15
CA GLY A 32 25.06 6.87 -34.73
C GLY A 32 23.98 6.61 -33.68
N PHE A 33 23.25 5.50 -33.75
CA PHE A 33 22.24 5.12 -32.76
C PHE A 33 22.85 4.67 -31.43
N LEU A 34 24.04 4.02 -31.45
CA LEU A 34 24.74 3.62 -30.23
C LEU A 34 25.38 4.80 -29.48
N LEU A 35 25.73 5.88 -30.18
CA LEU A 35 26.25 7.10 -29.52
C LEU A 35 25.16 8.03 -28.99
N CYS A 36 23.97 8.05 -29.57
CA CYS A 36 22.83 8.79 -29.01
C CYS A 36 22.17 8.10 -27.81
N GLY A 37 22.36 6.80 -27.61
CA GLY A 37 21.81 6.06 -26.46
C GLY A 37 22.57 6.26 -25.15
N TYR A 38 23.74 6.91 -25.17
CA TYR A 38 24.59 7.08 -23.96
C TYR A 38 24.45 8.45 -23.30
N VAL A 39 23.65 9.36 -23.85
CA VAL A 39 23.39 10.67 -23.23
C VAL A 39 21.97 10.64 -22.64
N GLY A 40 21.87 10.16 -21.41
CA GLY A 40 20.61 10.23 -20.70
C GLY A 40 20.32 9.19 -19.63
N ALA A 41 21.30 8.41 -19.21
CA ALA A 41 21.22 7.82 -17.88
C ALA A 41 21.47 8.93 -16.85
N GLN A 42 20.56 9.92 -16.80
CA GLN A 42 20.38 10.68 -15.59
C GLN A 42 20.12 9.64 -14.50
N ASP A 43 21.01 9.57 -13.52
CA ASP A 43 20.76 8.95 -12.23
C ASP A 43 19.38 9.44 -11.76
N GLN A 44 18.34 8.75 -12.15
CA GLN A 44 17.07 8.83 -11.45
C GLN A 44 17.40 8.27 -10.07
N LYS A 45 17.84 9.17 -9.20
CA LYS A 45 17.95 8.93 -7.76
C LYS A 45 16.71 8.11 -7.42
N LYS A 46 16.89 6.81 -7.16
CA LYS A 46 15.79 5.90 -6.86
C LYS A 46 15.00 6.59 -5.76
N LYS A 47 13.85 7.13 -6.13
CA LYS A 47 13.01 7.86 -5.20
C LYS A 47 12.57 6.82 -4.18
N GLY A 48 13.00 7.01 -2.92
CA GLY A 48 12.66 6.10 -1.83
C GLY A 48 11.14 5.90 -1.73
N ILE A 49 10.73 4.86 -1.04
CA ILE A 49 9.32 4.59 -0.77
C ILE A 49 8.89 5.46 0.41
N GLU A 50 7.92 6.35 0.20
CA GLU A 50 7.27 7.09 1.28
C GLU A 50 6.33 6.16 2.03
N PHE A 51 6.37 6.17 3.37
CA PHE A 51 5.43 5.41 4.15
C PHE A 51 4.94 6.18 5.38
N SER A 52 3.80 5.75 5.92
CA SER A 52 3.31 6.12 7.23
C SER A 52 2.80 4.86 7.96
N CYS A 53 2.76 4.91 9.27
CA CYS A 53 2.27 3.83 10.11
C CYS A 53 1.00 4.23 10.85
N MET A 54 0.18 3.24 11.18
CA MET A 54 -0.99 3.38 12.01
C MET A 54 -1.12 2.15 12.91
N LEU A 55 -1.49 2.35 14.16
CA LEU A 55 -1.74 1.28 15.10
C LEU A 55 -3.21 0.86 15.05
N TRP A 56 -3.48 -0.44 14.88
CA TRP A 56 -4.85 -0.94 14.86
C TRP A 56 -5.53 -0.86 16.23
N SER A 57 -4.87 -1.34 17.26
CA SER A 57 -5.42 -1.37 18.65
C SER A 57 -4.28 -1.50 19.65
N GLY A 58 -4.59 -1.18 20.88
CA GLY A 58 -3.67 -1.31 22.00
C GLY A 58 -2.59 -0.22 22.05
N PRO A 59 -1.98 0.00 23.20
CA PRO A 59 -0.74 0.75 23.30
C PRO A 59 0.44 -0.09 22.80
N LEU A 60 1.44 0.54 22.24
CA LEU A 60 2.75 -0.08 22.13
C LEU A 60 3.44 0.06 23.49
N PRO A 61 4.01 -1.02 24.03
CA PRO A 61 4.66 -0.96 25.33
C PRO A 61 5.94 -0.13 25.33
N GLU A 62 6.57 0.01 24.17
CA GLU A 62 7.87 0.63 24.00
C GLU A 62 7.95 1.44 22.70
N LYS A 63 9.03 2.21 22.57
CA LYS A 63 9.40 2.87 21.33
C LYS A 63 9.71 1.82 20.26
N ILE A 64 9.24 2.05 19.04
CA ILE A 64 9.54 1.21 17.91
C ILE A 64 10.35 1.96 16.88
N TYR A 65 11.23 1.22 16.22
CA TYR A 65 12.16 1.72 15.22
C TYR A 65 11.96 0.95 13.91
N TYR A 66 12.13 1.62 12.79
CA TYR A 66 12.26 0.94 11.50
C TYR A 66 13.70 1.00 11.01
N GLN A 67 14.09 0.00 10.24
CA GLN A 67 15.43 -0.10 9.65
C GLN A 67 15.41 0.38 8.20
N ASP A 68 16.36 1.27 7.84
CA ASP A 68 16.62 1.67 6.46
C ASP A 68 18.11 1.55 6.13
N GLY A 69 18.50 0.43 5.53
CA GLY A 69 19.91 0.02 5.40
C GLY A 69 20.48 -0.39 6.75
N GLU A 70 21.49 0.35 7.23
CA GLU A 70 22.11 0.15 8.55
C GLU A 70 21.52 1.09 9.63
N ASP A 71 20.71 2.06 9.21
CA ASP A 71 20.17 3.08 10.10
C ASP A 71 18.87 2.60 10.78
N TYR A 72 18.72 2.87 12.07
CA TYR A 72 17.50 2.70 12.84
C TYR A 72 16.88 4.06 13.15
N ARG A 73 15.58 4.22 12.82
CA ARG A 73 14.84 5.48 13.02
C ARG A 73 13.54 5.23 13.75
N GLU A 74 13.25 6.05 14.75
CA GLU A 74 12.01 5.95 15.51
C GLU A 74 10.80 6.23 14.62
N VAL A 75 9.73 5.47 14.81
CA VAL A 75 8.41 5.73 14.24
C VAL A 75 7.37 5.74 15.35
N ILE A 76 6.51 6.76 15.35
CA ILE A 76 5.44 6.93 16.34
C ILE A 76 4.09 6.69 15.66
N PRO A 77 3.54 5.46 15.72
CA PRO A 77 2.21 5.18 15.17
C PRO A 77 1.12 5.59 16.15
N PHE A 78 0.01 6.08 15.63
CA PHE A 78 -1.16 6.46 16.41
C PHE A 78 -2.32 5.52 16.13
N THR A 79 -3.23 5.36 17.10
CA THR A 79 -4.45 4.58 16.91
C THR A 79 -5.54 5.31 16.13
N SER A 80 -5.56 6.63 16.15
CA SER A 80 -6.61 7.47 15.54
C SER A 80 -6.17 8.20 14.27
N SER A 81 -4.87 8.18 13.96
CA SER A 81 -4.30 8.89 12.82
C SER A 81 -3.07 8.14 12.28
N ARG A 82 -2.57 8.61 11.17
CA ARG A 82 -1.30 8.16 10.61
C ARG A 82 -0.12 8.80 11.34
N SER A 83 1.02 8.11 11.37
CA SER A 83 2.29 8.74 11.73
C SER A 83 2.65 9.83 10.74
N LEU A 84 3.65 10.62 11.06
CA LEU A 84 4.33 11.46 10.07
C LEU A 84 4.87 10.59 8.92
N PRO A 85 5.00 11.15 7.70
CA PRO A 85 5.61 10.42 6.59
C PRO A 85 7.10 10.19 6.85
N HIS A 86 7.54 8.99 6.52
CA HIS A 86 8.93 8.54 6.55
C HIS A 86 9.37 8.10 5.17
N GLN A 87 10.66 7.84 4.98
CA GLN A 87 11.24 7.35 3.72
C GLN A 87 12.00 6.05 3.96
N LEU A 88 11.86 5.11 3.02
CA LEU A 88 12.69 3.92 2.89
C LEU A 88 13.48 4.04 1.58
N GLU A 89 14.78 4.25 1.67
CA GLU A 89 15.63 4.47 0.50
C GLU A 89 16.42 3.21 0.09
N LYS A 90 16.80 2.41 1.08
CA LYS A 90 17.76 1.31 0.91
C LYS A 90 17.14 -0.07 1.15
N SER A 91 16.00 -0.14 1.85
CA SER A 91 15.43 -1.40 2.28
C SER A 91 14.50 -2.00 1.24
N THR A 92 14.49 -3.33 1.13
CA THR A 92 13.56 -4.11 0.30
C THR A 92 12.39 -4.69 1.10
N GLN A 93 12.45 -4.58 2.41
CA GLN A 93 11.45 -5.02 3.37
C GLN A 93 11.24 -3.93 4.42
N PHE A 94 10.03 -3.85 4.94
CA PHE A 94 9.74 -3.03 6.11
C PHE A 94 9.92 -3.89 7.36
N ARG A 95 10.80 -3.46 8.27
CA ARG A 95 11.13 -4.15 9.51
C ARG A 95 10.98 -3.22 10.68
N LEU A 96 10.39 -3.72 11.77
CA LEU A 96 10.21 -3.00 13.02
C LEU A 96 11.00 -3.67 14.15
N PHE A 97 11.57 -2.83 15.00
CA PHE A 97 12.41 -3.23 16.12
C PHE A 97 11.98 -2.50 17.38
N THR A 98 12.18 -3.12 18.53
CA THR A 98 12.32 -2.45 19.82
C THR A 98 13.80 -2.25 20.14
N MET A 99 14.10 -1.33 21.03
CA MET A 99 15.46 -1.02 21.46
C MET A 99 15.56 -1.29 22.97
N SER A 100 16.54 -2.07 23.37
CA SER A 100 16.92 -2.24 24.77
C SER A 100 18.22 -1.50 25.02
N GLU A 101 18.25 -0.68 26.07
CA GLU A 101 19.48 -0.09 26.58
C GLU A 101 20.28 -1.17 27.30
N VAL A 102 21.57 -1.23 27.03
CA VAL A 102 22.47 -2.14 27.74
C VAL A 102 23.12 -1.35 28.88
N GLU A 103 23.25 -1.98 30.06
CA GLU A 103 23.93 -1.33 31.19
C GLU A 103 25.44 -1.29 30.93
N GLY A 104 25.95 -0.13 30.51
CA GLY A 104 27.36 0.16 30.24
C GLY A 104 27.52 1.47 29.47
N GLU A 105 28.47 2.34 29.92
CA GLU A 105 28.66 3.67 29.28
C GLU A 105 29.14 3.61 27.80
N ASP A 106 29.65 2.45 27.34
CA ASP A 106 30.22 2.25 25.99
C ASP A 106 29.49 1.14 25.18
N GLU A 107 28.36 0.62 25.67
CA GLU A 107 27.66 -0.47 24.96
C GLU A 107 26.62 0.08 23.96
N GLU A 108 26.66 -0.47 22.73
CA GLU A 108 25.71 -0.10 21.69
C GLU A 108 24.29 -0.64 21.99
N PRO A 109 23.22 0.12 21.70
CA PRO A 109 21.86 -0.33 21.93
C PRO A 109 21.54 -1.60 21.13
N VAL A 110 20.85 -2.55 21.76
CA VAL A 110 20.43 -3.80 21.12
C VAL A 110 19.05 -3.64 20.51
N TYR A 111 18.94 -3.87 19.20
CA TYR A 111 17.70 -3.83 18.45
C TYR A 111 17.12 -5.23 18.25
N THR A 112 15.92 -5.46 18.75
CA THR A 112 15.21 -6.75 18.64
C THR A 112 14.10 -6.63 17.59
N LEU A 113 14.10 -7.50 16.57
CA LEU A 113 13.07 -7.55 15.54
C LEU A 113 11.72 -7.96 16.14
N VAL A 114 10.70 -7.12 15.97
CA VAL A 114 9.32 -7.37 16.47
C VAL A 114 8.28 -7.52 15.36
N GLY A 115 8.63 -7.18 14.11
CA GLY A 115 7.73 -7.36 12.98
C GLY A 115 8.41 -7.08 11.65
N GLN A 116 7.94 -7.74 10.60
CA GLN A 116 8.42 -7.50 9.25
C GLN A 116 7.35 -7.79 8.19
N THR A 117 7.46 -7.12 7.04
CA THR A 117 6.62 -7.38 5.87
C THR A 117 7.36 -7.00 4.59
N ALA A 118 6.99 -7.65 3.47
CA ALA A 118 7.50 -7.26 2.16
C ALA A 118 6.92 -5.90 1.72
N LEU A 119 7.69 -5.13 0.99
CA LEU A 119 7.20 -3.93 0.34
C LEU A 119 6.32 -4.29 -0.85
N LEU A 120 5.30 -3.47 -1.13
CA LEU A 120 4.44 -3.65 -2.28
C LEU A 120 5.20 -3.31 -3.58
N PRO A 121 5.32 -4.25 -4.53
CA PRO A 121 6.09 -4.01 -5.75
C PRO A 121 5.54 -2.83 -6.56
N GLY A 122 6.41 -1.89 -6.96
CA GLY A 122 6.05 -0.74 -7.78
C GLY A 122 5.25 0.36 -7.06
N VAL A 123 4.96 0.21 -5.77
CA VAL A 123 4.23 1.18 -4.97
C VAL A 123 5.22 2.14 -4.30
N GLN A 124 5.05 3.45 -4.54
CA GLN A 124 5.93 4.48 -4.00
C GLN A 124 5.43 5.11 -2.69
N ARG A 125 4.20 4.80 -2.29
CA ARG A 125 3.61 5.30 -1.05
C ARG A 125 2.79 4.21 -0.39
N ILE A 126 3.16 3.85 0.85
CA ILE A 126 2.58 2.72 1.59
C ILE A 126 2.06 3.20 2.94
N LEU A 127 0.87 2.74 3.33
CA LEU A 127 0.40 2.81 4.71
C LEU A 127 0.56 1.44 5.36
N PHE A 128 1.35 1.36 6.43
CA PHE A 128 1.46 0.16 7.24
C PHE A 128 0.49 0.21 8.41
N ILE A 129 -0.35 -0.82 8.53
CA ILE A 129 -1.21 -1.02 9.69
C ILE A 129 -0.54 -2.04 10.60
N LEU A 130 -0.31 -1.65 11.84
CA LEU A 130 0.39 -2.42 12.84
C LEU A 130 -0.61 -3.09 13.78
N PHE A 131 -0.47 -4.38 13.98
CA PHE A 131 -1.31 -5.21 14.86
C PHE A 131 -0.41 -5.84 15.92
N PRO A 132 -0.23 -5.19 17.07
CA PRO A 132 0.44 -5.85 18.18
C PRO A 132 -0.33 -7.12 18.57
N THR A 133 0.37 -8.21 18.80
CA THR A 133 -0.23 -9.41 19.37
C THR A 133 -0.33 -9.18 20.88
N GLU A 134 -1.54 -9.26 21.40
CA GLU A 134 -1.83 -9.10 22.83
C GLU A 134 -1.55 -10.40 23.62
N ASP A 135 -0.93 -11.39 22.99
CA ASP A 135 -0.78 -12.71 23.56
C ASP A 135 0.30 -12.71 24.64
N ASP A 136 -0.18 -12.81 25.88
CA ASP A 136 0.57 -13.20 27.08
C ASP A 136 1.75 -12.27 27.46
N ALA A 137 1.63 -11.56 28.57
CA ALA A 137 2.66 -10.66 29.10
C ALA A 137 4.04 -11.33 29.34
N SER A 138 4.14 -12.64 29.12
CA SER A 138 5.38 -13.43 29.22
C SER A 138 6.09 -13.61 27.87
N LYS A 139 5.46 -13.23 26.73
CA LYS A 139 6.04 -13.40 25.40
C LYS A 139 6.61 -12.10 24.88
N ALA A 140 7.67 -12.21 24.09
CA ALA A 140 8.24 -11.09 23.36
C ALA A 140 7.16 -10.42 22.47
N LEU A 141 7.20 -9.10 22.40
CA LEU A 141 6.31 -8.32 21.53
C LEU A 141 6.43 -8.81 20.08
N GLU A 142 5.30 -9.15 19.48
CA GLU A 142 5.21 -9.45 18.06
C GLU A 142 4.22 -8.49 17.39
N ILE A 143 4.59 -7.90 16.27
CA ILE A 143 3.76 -6.98 15.51
C ILE A 143 3.51 -7.55 14.11
N ARG A 144 2.27 -7.94 13.82
CA ARG A 144 1.86 -8.23 12.45
C ARG A 144 1.66 -6.93 11.69
N ILE A 145 2.10 -6.89 10.43
CA ILE A 145 2.10 -5.68 9.61
C ILE A 145 1.32 -5.95 8.33
N MET A 146 0.34 -5.09 8.04
CA MET A 146 -0.38 -5.07 6.77
C MET A 146 0.05 -3.85 5.96
N ALA A 147 0.53 -4.07 4.74
CA ALA A 147 0.89 -3.01 3.81
C ALA A 147 -0.31 -2.66 2.90
N LEU A 148 -0.62 -1.39 2.80
CA LEU A 148 -1.67 -0.85 1.93
C LEU A 148 -1.06 0.11 0.91
N ASP A 149 -1.39 -0.06 -0.38
CA ASP A 149 -1.06 0.94 -1.41
C ASP A 149 -1.77 2.26 -1.10
N ASP A 150 -1.00 3.29 -0.77
CA ASP A 150 -1.50 4.62 -0.42
C ASP A 150 -1.27 5.66 -1.52
N THR A 151 -0.87 5.22 -2.70
CA THR A 151 -0.75 6.09 -3.89
C THR A 151 -2.13 6.60 -4.34
N LEU A 152 -2.15 7.67 -5.12
CA LEU A 152 -3.40 8.18 -5.71
C LEU A 152 -4.02 7.22 -6.72
N ASN A 153 -3.23 6.33 -7.32
CA ASN A 153 -3.72 5.30 -8.23
C ASN A 153 -4.36 4.13 -7.47
N GLY A 154 -3.71 3.65 -6.40
CA GLY A 154 -4.21 2.55 -5.59
C GLY A 154 -5.34 2.94 -4.63
N PHE A 155 -5.37 4.23 -4.24
CA PHE A 155 -6.40 4.78 -3.36
C PHE A 155 -6.80 6.19 -3.83
N PRO A 156 -7.62 6.31 -4.87
CA PRO A 156 -7.96 7.60 -5.48
C PRO A 156 -8.87 8.48 -4.60
N PRO A 157 -8.93 9.79 -4.88
CA PRO A 157 -9.89 10.68 -4.23
C PRO A 157 -11.34 10.23 -4.45
N GLY A 158 -12.22 10.54 -3.50
CA GLY A 158 -13.64 10.15 -3.53
C GLY A 158 -13.88 8.67 -3.27
N SER A 159 -12.86 7.90 -2.88
CA SER A 159 -12.99 6.47 -2.62
C SER A 159 -12.94 6.11 -1.14
N PHE A 160 -13.52 4.95 -0.84
CA PHE A 160 -13.55 4.32 0.46
C PHE A 160 -12.91 2.93 0.38
N ARG A 161 -11.98 2.66 1.28
CA ARG A 161 -11.32 1.38 1.39
C ARG A 161 -11.83 0.67 2.63
N PHE A 162 -12.58 -0.41 2.42
CA PHE A 162 -13.12 -1.25 3.48
C PHE A 162 -12.14 -2.38 3.78
N VAL A 163 -11.76 -2.51 5.05
CA VAL A 163 -10.82 -3.53 5.52
C VAL A 163 -11.54 -4.39 6.56
N ASN A 164 -11.72 -5.67 6.25
CA ASN A 164 -12.49 -6.58 7.09
C ASN A 164 -11.60 -7.42 8.00
N PHE A 165 -11.61 -7.12 9.29
CA PHE A 165 -10.97 -7.89 10.36
C PHE A 165 -11.98 -8.51 11.33
N SER A 166 -13.27 -8.57 10.97
CA SER A 166 -14.32 -9.07 11.87
C SER A 166 -14.20 -10.55 12.22
N GLY A 167 -13.46 -11.31 11.40
CA GLY A 167 -13.35 -12.76 11.54
C GLY A 167 -14.40 -13.53 10.73
N SER A 168 -15.33 -12.84 10.07
CA SER A 168 -16.35 -13.40 9.18
C SER A 168 -16.45 -12.60 7.89
N ASP A 169 -17.02 -13.21 6.87
CA ASP A 169 -17.36 -12.50 5.64
C ASP A 169 -18.52 -11.55 5.88
N LEU A 170 -18.46 -10.36 5.30
CA LEU A 170 -19.48 -9.33 5.46
C LEU A 170 -20.02 -8.86 4.10
N LEU A 171 -21.28 -8.42 4.09
CA LEU A 171 -21.85 -7.68 2.99
C LEU A 171 -21.76 -6.19 3.31
N VAL A 172 -21.15 -5.43 2.40
CA VAL A 172 -21.11 -3.96 2.47
C VAL A 172 -22.01 -3.38 1.40
N LYS A 173 -22.98 -2.58 1.83
CA LYS A 173 -23.77 -1.73 0.93
C LYS A 173 -23.30 -0.29 1.10
N PHE A 174 -22.74 0.28 0.02
CA PHE A 174 -22.20 1.63 0.00
C PHE A 174 -22.56 2.32 -1.32
N ALA A 175 -23.11 3.52 -1.26
CA ALA A 175 -23.54 4.29 -2.44
C ALA A 175 -24.44 3.50 -3.40
N GLY A 176 -25.30 2.62 -2.88
CA GLY A 176 -26.18 1.76 -3.66
C GLY A 176 -25.51 0.49 -4.23
N ILE A 177 -24.22 0.34 -4.07
CA ILE A 177 -23.46 -0.85 -4.51
C ILE A 177 -23.35 -1.83 -3.34
N ILE A 178 -23.61 -3.11 -3.58
CA ILE A 178 -23.42 -4.17 -2.59
C ILE A 178 -22.20 -5.00 -3.01
N LYS A 179 -21.28 -5.21 -2.08
CA LYS A 179 -20.13 -6.11 -2.25
C LYS A 179 -19.96 -7.00 -1.04
N LYS A 180 -19.59 -8.26 -1.29
CA LYS A 180 -19.09 -9.17 -0.25
C LYS A 180 -17.62 -8.84 0.00
N ILE A 181 -17.26 -8.70 1.27
CA ILE A 181 -15.88 -8.50 1.71
C ILE A 181 -15.49 -9.69 2.57
N PRO A 182 -14.73 -10.64 2.05
CA PRO A 182 -14.24 -11.77 2.82
C PRO A 182 -13.41 -11.29 4.02
N THR A 183 -13.34 -12.13 5.06
CA THR A 183 -12.50 -11.84 6.21
C THR A 183 -11.03 -11.66 5.81
N GLN A 184 -10.32 -10.75 6.45
CA GLN A 184 -8.93 -10.37 6.17
C GLN A 184 -8.69 -9.81 4.76
N GLN A 185 -9.74 -9.33 4.09
CA GLN A 185 -9.64 -8.74 2.76
C GLN A 185 -9.97 -7.25 2.74
N ILE A 186 -9.53 -6.62 1.65
CA ILE A 186 -9.66 -5.21 1.39
C ILE A 186 -10.49 -5.02 0.14
N THR A 187 -11.46 -4.10 0.19
CA THR A 187 -12.28 -3.74 -0.96
C THR A 187 -12.30 -2.23 -1.14
N LEU A 188 -12.01 -1.78 -2.34
CA LEU A 188 -12.14 -0.38 -2.72
C LEU A 188 -13.52 -0.16 -3.35
N MET A 189 -14.21 0.89 -2.88
CA MET A 189 -15.48 1.35 -3.44
C MET A 189 -15.42 2.86 -3.66
N GLN A 190 -15.99 3.32 -4.76
CA GLN A 190 -16.11 4.74 -5.07
C GLN A 190 -17.55 5.18 -4.97
N SER A 191 -17.77 6.39 -4.43
CA SER A 191 -19.06 7.03 -4.46
C SER A 191 -19.11 8.06 -5.60
N LYS A 192 -20.20 8.04 -6.38
CA LYS A 192 -20.47 9.11 -7.34
C LYS A 192 -21.05 10.32 -6.59
N ILE A 193 -20.17 11.12 -6.00
CA ILE A 193 -20.57 12.34 -5.29
C ILE A 193 -20.39 13.57 -6.18
N GLY A 194 -21.26 14.56 -5.98
CA GLY A 194 -21.11 15.85 -6.64
C GLY A 194 -19.88 16.64 -6.15
N LYS A 195 -19.60 17.78 -6.77
CA LYS A 195 -18.45 18.64 -6.46
C LYS A 195 -18.39 19.13 -5.00
N LEU A 196 -19.51 19.20 -4.32
CA LEU A 196 -19.62 19.68 -2.93
C LEU A 196 -19.48 18.56 -1.89
N GLY A 197 -19.39 17.30 -2.32
CA GLY A 197 -19.45 16.16 -1.42
C GLY A 197 -20.88 15.83 -1.01
N GLY A 198 -21.03 14.91 -0.06
CA GLY A 198 -22.34 14.54 0.46
C GLY A 198 -22.35 13.34 1.38
N LEU A 199 -23.47 13.15 2.06
CA LEU A 199 -23.73 11.99 2.90
C LEU A 199 -24.08 10.77 2.03
N VAL A 200 -23.35 9.70 2.19
CA VAL A 200 -23.51 8.45 1.46
C VAL A 200 -23.98 7.36 2.42
N PRO A 201 -25.08 6.66 2.12
CA PRO A 201 -25.55 5.55 2.94
C PRO A 201 -24.49 4.43 2.97
N PHE A 202 -24.22 3.94 4.16
CA PHE A 202 -23.34 2.82 4.43
C PHE A 202 -24.02 1.82 5.36
N MET A 203 -24.03 0.55 4.98
CA MET A 203 -24.62 -0.53 5.74
C MET A 203 -23.70 -1.75 5.71
N LEU A 204 -23.57 -2.40 6.84
CA LEU A 204 -22.98 -3.73 6.99
C LEU A 204 -24.06 -4.76 7.21
N GLY A 205 -23.94 -5.88 6.54
CA GLY A 205 -24.71 -7.08 6.77
C GLY A 205 -23.81 -8.28 7.00
N ASP A 206 -24.36 -9.32 7.60
CA ASP A 206 -23.71 -10.63 7.69
C ASP A 206 -23.74 -11.37 6.34
N ASN A 207 -23.26 -12.60 6.32
CA ASN A 207 -23.30 -13.46 5.14
C ASN A 207 -24.70 -13.77 4.63
N GLU A 208 -25.72 -13.70 5.50
CA GLU A 208 -27.13 -13.97 5.20
C GLU A 208 -27.88 -12.71 4.75
N GLY A 209 -27.22 -11.56 4.80
CA GLY A 209 -27.77 -10.27 4.42
C GLY A 209 -28.53 -9.58 5.55
N GLN A 210 -28.48 -10.11 6.77
CA GLN A 210 -29.07 -9.43 7.92
C GLN A 210 -28.27 -8.17 8.23
N LYS A 211 -28.96 -7.06 8.44
CA LYS A 211 -28.34 -5.78 8.77
C LYS A 211 -27.72 -5.83 10.17
N ILE A 212 -26.40 -5.60 10.23
CA ILE A 212 -25.63 -5.52 11.48
C ILE A 212 -25.44 -4.06 11.91
N PHE A 213 -25.13 -3.17 10.96
CA PHE A 213 -24.77 -1.79 11.23
C PHE A 213 -25.20 -0.89 10.07
N GLU A 214 -25.64 0.32 10.38
CA GLU A 214 -26.02 1.31 9.37
C GLU A 214 -25.65 2.72 9.84
N THR A 215 -25.12 3.52 8.91
CA THR A 215 -24.81 4.93 9.11
C THR A 215 -24.73 5.67 7.77
N ARG A 216 -24.39 6.94 7.81
CA ARG A 216 -24.03 7.73 6.63
C ARG A 216 -22.63 8.25 6.76
N LEU A 217 -21.83 8.08 5.72
CA LEU A 217 -20.47 8.57 5.63
C LEU A 217 -20.43 9.87 4.82
N PHE A 218 -19.64 10.82 5.26
CA PHE A 218 -19.47 12.05 4.51
C PHE A 218 -18.37 11.90 3.48
N ALA A 219 -18.75 11.74 2.23
CA ALA A 219 -17.80 11.61 1.13
C ALA A 219 -17.44 12.99 0.57
N GLN A 220 -16.16 13.26 0.41
CA GLN A 220 -15.62 14.48 -0.18
C GLN A 220 -14.91 14.17 -1.51
N PRO A 221 -15.00 15.06 -2.53
CA PRO A 221 -14.37 14.83 -3.83
C PRO A 221 -12.86 14.71 -3.76
N ASN A 222 -12.21 15.43 -2.86
CA ASN A 222 -10.77 15.41 -2.58
C ASN A 222 -10.42 14.60 -1.33
N GLY A 223 -11.40 13.97 -0.69
CA GLY A 223 -11.22 13.09 0.46
C GLY A 223 -11.15 11.63 0.04
N ARG A 224 -10.57 10.82 0.89
CA ARG A 224 -10.63 9.36 0.83
C ARG A 224 -10.66 8.83 2.25
N GLU A 225 -11.24 7.66 2.45
CA GLU A 225 -11.45 7.14 3.80
C GLU A 225 -11.19 5.65 3.87
N ILE A 226 -10.53 5.22 4.95
CA ILE A 226 -10.39 3.81 5.28
C ILE A 226 -11.41 3.48 6.35
N VAL A 227 -12.23 2.47 6.09
CA VAL A 227 -13.22 1.93 7.02
C VAL A 227 -12.73 0.59 7.50
N PHE A 228 -12.29 0.52 8.73
CA PHE A 228 -11.88 -0.72 9.37
C PHE A 228 -13.05 -1.37 10.09
N ILE A 229 -13.24 -2.66 9.87
CA ILE A 229 -14.29 -3.46 10.48
C ILE A 229 -13.62 -4.56 11.30
N GLY A 230 -13.60 -4.39 12.60
CA GLY A 230 -12.95 -5.32 13.52
C GLY A 230 -13.93 -6.29 14.17
N LYS A 231 -13.37 -7.27 14.91
CA LYS A 231 -14.17 -8.22 15.67
C LYS A 231 -15.07 -7.52 16.69
N PRO A 232 -16.28 -8.05 16.94
CA PRO A 232 -17.08 -7.65 18.08
C PRO A 232 -16.28 -7.84 19.39
N LYS A 233 -16.54 -7.00 20.38
CA LYS A 233 -15.95 -7.18 21.72
C LYS A 233 -16.51 -8.42 22.41
N GLU A 234 -17.76 -8.75 22.16
CA GLU A 234 -18.50 -9.87 22.74
C GLU A 234 -19.07 -10.75 21.64
N VAL A 235 -19.25 -12.02 21.93
CA VAL A 235 -19.87 -12.98 21.00
C VAL A 235 -21.31 -12.51 20.72
N GLY A 236 -21.67 -12.38 19.43
CA GLY A 236 -22.97 -11.86 19.00
C GLY A 236 -23.12 -10.32 19.06
N GLY A 237 -22.08 -9.61 19.50
CA GLY A 237 -22.07 -8.15 19.52
C GLY A 237 -21.87 -7.50 18.14
N LEU A 238 -21.98 -6.18 18.10
CA LEU A 238 -21.73 -5.41 16.87
C LEU A 238 -20.24 -5.33 16.55
N PRO A 239 -19.85 -5.42 15.27
CA PRO A 239 -18.46 -5.25 14.87
C PRO A 239 -17.95 -3.84 15.24
N LYS A 240 -16.67 -3.76 15.61
CA LYS A 240 -16.02 -2.48 15.87
C LYS A 240 -15.73 -1.80 14.53
N VAL A 241 -16.47 -0.74 14.21
CA VAL A 241 -16.22 0.05 12.99
C VAL A 241 -15.40 1.29 13.35
N ARG A 242 -14.31 1.52 12.62
CA ARG A 242 -13.46 2.68 12.78
C ARG A 242 -13.19 3.35 11.44
N PHE A 243 -13.27 4.66 11.42
CA PHE A 243 -13.11 5.50 10.25
C PHE A 243 -11.78 6.25 10.31
N LEU A 244 -11.05 6.28 9.22
CA LEU A 244 -9.83 7.04 9.04
C LEU A 244 -9.96 7.93 7.81
N PRO A 245 -10.52 9.13 7.96
CA PRO A 245 -10.64 10.08 6.87
C PRO A 245 -9.27 10.68 6.52
N GLN A 246 -9.07 10.97 5.24
CA GLN A 246 -7.90 11.69 4.74
C GLN A 246 -8.34 12.72 3.71
N LEU A 247 -8.03 13.98 3.97
CA LEU A 247 -8.13 15.04 2.98
C LEU A 247 -6.82 15.11 2.20
N LEU A 248 -6.93 15.10 0.90
CA LEU A 248 -5.77 15.28 0.03
C LEU A 248 -5.55 16.78 -0.19
N PRO A 249 -4.29 17.23 -0.27
CA PRO A 249 -3.97 18.62 -0.54
C PRO A 249 -4.65 19.09 -1.83
N GLN A 250 -5.40 20.15 -1.77
CA GLN A 250 -5.92 20.80 -2.97
C GLN A 250 -4.78 21.59 -3.62
N LYS A 251 -4.64 21.45 -4.95
CA LYS A 251 -3.83 22.41 -5.70
C LYS A 251 -4.52 23.76 -5.61
N LEU A 252 -3.98 24.62 -4.81
CA LEU A 252 -4.44 26.02 -4.79
C LEU A 252 -4.31 26.59 -6.21
N PRO A 253 -5.31 27.34 -6.70
CA PRO A 253 -5.17 28.04 -7.96
C PRO A 253 -3.93 28.95 -7.88
N PRO A 254 -3.20 29.12 -8.98
CA PRO A 254 -2.04 30.02 -9.00
C PRO A 254 -2.49 31.40 -8.57
N ILE A 255 -1.76 31.99 -7.60
CA ILE A 255 -2.01 33.35 -7.15
C ILE A 255 -1.91 34.27 -8.37
N PRO A 256 -2.97 35.03 -8.71
CA PRO A 256 -2.88 35.93 -9.83
C PRO A 256 -1.73 36.89 -9.60
N LYS A 257 -0.78 36.93 -10.56
CA LYS A 257 0.29 37.92 -10.52
C LYS A 257 -0.37 39.31 -10.57
N ARG A 258 -0.17 40.08 -9.52
CA ARG A 258 -0.54 41.51 -9.49
C ARG A 258 0.42 42.31 -10.35
#